data_8ca734d62bd1a15de660f44e3499dad1
#
_entry.id   8ca734d62bd1a15de660f44e3499dad1
#
_cell.length_a   1.000
_cell.length_b   1.000
_cell.length_c   1.000
_cell.angle_alpha   90.00
_cell.angle_beta   90.00
_cell.angle_gamma   90.00
#
_symmetry.space_group_name_H-M   'P 1'
#
loop_
_entity.id
_entity.type
_entity.pdbx_description
1 polymer ?
#
loop_
_entity_poly.entity_id
_entity_poly.type
_entity_poly.pdbx_seq_one_letter_code
_entity_poly.pdbx_strand_id
1 'polypeptide(L)' 'MNPYQVLGVSQTADEDIIKKAYRKAAKECHPDTHPGDKRAEERFKEIGEAYRI' A
#
# COMPACT_ATOMS: atom_id res chain seq x y z
N MET A 1 2.94 7.44 11.01
CA MET A 1 2.67 7.66 9.59
C MET A 1 1.19 7.45 9.31
N ASN A 2 0.60 8.33 8.52
CA ASN A 2 -0.84 8.29 8.24
C ASN A 2 -1.12 7.24 7.16
N PRO A 3 -1.97 6.23 7.41
CA PRO A 3 -2.26 5.21 6.41
C PRO A 3 -2.83 5.75 5.11
N TYR A 4 -3.58 6.84 5.18
CA TYR A 4 -4.13 7.46 3.98
C TYR A 4 -3.01 8.04 3.11
N GLN A 5 -1.98 8.60 3.71
CA GLN A 5 -0.83 9.10 2.97
C GLN A 5 -0.03 7.98 2.34
N VAL A 6 0.14 6.89 3.06
CA VAL A 6 0.89 5.73 2.55
C VAL A 6 0.21 5.17 1.31
N LEU A 7 -1.12 5.10 1.32
CA LEU A 7 -1.88 4.59 0.18
C LEU A 7 -2.14 5.65 -0.90
N GLY A 8 -1.81 6.92 -0.61
CA GLY A 8 -2.00 8.00 -1.56
C GLY A 8 -3.45 8.37 -1.80
N VAL A 9 -4.29 8.25 -0.77
CA VAL A 9 -5.71 8.57 -0.86
C VAL A 9 -6.07 9.67 0.13
N SER A 10 -7.24 10.29 -0.07
CA SER A 10 -7.77 11.30 0.83
C SER A 10 -8.17 10.67 2.15
N GLN A 11 -8.07 11.45 3.24
CA GLN A 11 -8.53 11.00 4.55
C GLN A 11 -10.04 10.76 4.58
N THR A 12 -10.76 11.31 3.62
CA THR A 12 -12.19 11.11 3.49
C THR A 12 -12.56 9.98 2.55
N ALA A 13 -11.55 9.26 2.03
CA ALA A 13 -11.79 8.13 1.14
C ALA A 13 -12.58 7.04 1.86
N ASP A 14 -13.58 6.47 1.16
CA ASP A 14 -14.34 5.38 1.74
C ASP A 14 -13.61 4.05 1.57
N GLU A 15 -14.17 3.01 2.16
CA GLU A 15 -13.52 1.70 2.23
C GLU A 15 -13.18 1.14 0.86
N ASP A 16 -14.06 1.33 -0.11
CA ASP A 16 -13.81 0.81 -1.47
C ASP A 16 -12.60 1.48 -2.11
N ILE A 17 -12.48 2.79 -1.93
CA ILE A 17 -11.35 3.54 -2.47
C ILE A 17 -10.05 3.09 -1.79
N ILE A 18 -10.10 2.90 -0.49
CA ILE A 18 -8.94 2.44 0.27
C ILE A 18 -8.50 1.06 -0.20
N LYS A 19 -9.44 0.14 -0.38
CA LYS A 19 -9.15 -1.21 -0.88
C LYS A 19 -8.52 -1.18 -2.26
N LYS A 20 -9.06 -0.37 -3.15
CA LYS A 20 -8.51 -0.25 -4.50
C LYS A 20 -7.10 0.32 -4.48
N ALA A 21 -6.88 1.34 -3.67
CA ALA A 21 -5.55 1.94 -3.52
C ALA A 21 -4.56 0.93 -2.95
N TYR A 22 -4.98 0.16 -1.96
CA TYR A 22 -4.14 -0.88 -1.38
C TYR A 22 -3.75 -1.94 -2.42
N ARG A 23 -4.73 -2.44 -3.16
CA ARG A 23 -4.46 -3.46 -4.18
C ARG A 23 -3.51 -2.95 -5.25
N LYS A 24 -3.72 -1.72 -5.70
CA LYS A 24 -2.87 -1.12 -6.71
C LYS A 24 -1.45 -0.95 -6.19
N ALA A 25 -1.31 -0.39 -5.01
CA ALA A 25 0.00 -0.16 -4.42
C ALA A 25 0.71 -1.48 -4.12
N ALA A 26 0.00 -2.46 -3.59
CA ALA A 26 0.57 -3.77 -3.30
C ALA A 26 1.06 -4.45 -4.57
N LYS A 27 0.31 -4.33 -5.65
CA LYS A 27 0.70 -4.93 -6.92
C LYS A 27 1.95 -4.26 -7.49
N GLU A 28 2.08 -2.96 -7.32
CA GLU A 28 3.23 -2.22 -7.82
C GLU A 28 4.52 -2.55 -7.07
N CYS A 29 4.43 -2.93 -5.81
CA CYS A 29 5.61 -3.23 -5.00
C CYS A 29 5.62 -4.67 -4.47
N HIS A 30 4.87 -5.57 -5.08
CA HIS A 30 4.82 -6.95 -4.66
C HIS A 30 6.17 -7.63 -4.89
N PRO A 31 6.64 -8.47 -3.95
CA PRO A 31 7.93 -9.15 -4.09
C PRO A 31 8.03 -10.03 -5.34
N ASP A 32 6.92 -10.55 -5.84
CA ASP A 32 6.91 -11.38 -7.05
C ASP A 32 7.21 -10.57 -8.30
N THR A 33 6.82 -9.30 -8.33
CA THR A 33 7.08 -8.43 -9.47
C THR A 33 8.40 -7.69 -9.34
N HIS A 34 8.94 -7.60 -8.13
CA HIS A 34 10.20 -6.92 -7.86
C HIS A 34 11.10 -7.79 -6.99
N PRO A 35 11.51 -8.96 -7.50
CA PRO A 35 12.35 -9.87 -6.71
C PRO A 35 13.69 -9.24 -6.38
N GLY A 36 14.08 -9.30 -5.11
CA GLY A 36 15.35 -8.75 -4.65
C GLY A 36 15.36 -7.26 -4.44
N ASP A 37 14.25 -6.58 -4.64
CA ASP A 37 14.17 -5.13 -4.43
C ASP A 37 13.73 -4.84 -3.00
N LYS A 38 14.68 -4.37 -2.19
CA LYS A 38 14.41 -4.10 -0.78
C LYS A 38 13.46 -2.93 -0.57
N ARG A 39 13.51 -1.93 -1.45
CA ARG A 39 12.59 -0.79 -1.36
C ARG A 39 11.16 -1.22 -1.59
N ALA A 40 10.95 -2.07 -2.58
CA ALA A 40 9.61 -2.60 -2.86
C ALA A 40 9.12 -3.44 -1.68
N GLU A 41 9.99 -4.24 -1.09
CA GLU A 41 9.67 -5.06 0.06
C GLU A 41 9.26 -4.22 1.26
N GLU A 42 10.03 -3.17 1.57
CA GLU A 42 9.71 -2.27 2.66
C GLU A 42 8.41 -1.54 2.43
N ARG A 43 8.18 -1.07 1.20
CA ARG A 43 6.95 -0.39 0.86
C ARG A 43 5.76 -1.31 0.97
N PHE A 44 5.92 -2.56 0.55
CA PHE A 44 4.86 -3.56 0.67
C PHE A 44 4.46 -3.76 2.12
N LYS A 45 5.44 -3.82 3.02
CA LYS A 45 5.17 -3.93 4.45
C LYS A 45 4.42 -2.71 4.99
N GLU A 46 4.85 -1.51 4.60
CA GLU A 46 4.20 -0.27 5.02
C GLU A 46 2.74 -0.23 4.57
N ILE A 47 2.50 -0.62 3.33
CA ILE A 47 1.15 -0.66 2.77
C ILE A 47 0.29 -1.66 3.52
N GLY A 48 0.83 -2.82 3.82
CA GLY A 48 0.14 -3.83 4.60
C GLY A 48 -0.24 -3.34 5.98
N GLU A 49 0.68 -2.64 6.65
CA GLU A 49 0.41 -2.07 7.96
C GLU A 49 -0.63 -0.96 7.89
N ALA A 50 -0.56 -0.13 6.86
CA ALA A 50 -1.53 0.95 6.69
C ALA A 50 -2.94 0.41 6.48
N TYR A 51 -3.08 -0.68 5.75
CA TYR A 51 -4.37 -1.29 5.49
C TYR A 51 -4.91 -2.08 6.68
N ARG A 52 -4.05 -2.42 7.59
CA ARG A 52 -4.35 -3.32 8.72
C ARG A 52 -4.99 -2.60 9.91
N ILE A 53 -5.93 -1.77 9.70
CA ILE A 53 -6.55 -0.98 10.77
C ILE A 53 -7.67 -1.72 11.46
#